data_d202a977015eb5f011a7ddf2e40536af
#
_entry.id   d202a977015eb5f011a7ddf2e40536af
#
_cell.length_a   1.000
_cell.length_b   1.000
_cell.length_c   1.000
_cell.angle_alpha   90.00
_cell.angle_beta   90.00
_cell.angle_gamma   90.00
#
_symmetry.space_group_name_H-M   'P 1'
#
loop_
_entity.id
_entity.type
_entity.pdbx_description
1 polymer ?
#
loop_
_entity_poly.entity_id
_entity_poly.type
_entity_poly.pdbx_seq_one_letter_code
_entity_poly.pdbx_strand_id
1 'polypeptide(L)'
;MYKRQELLILDSRTEREFNRMNIPGGRSCPGGELVYRVFDLLKENITVVVNCAGRTRSILGTESLVRAGIPNPVVALENGTMGWELAGFKLENGSKAVAATPSDEARRKAAVAAQQTSDRFGITRINETTLKSWQSDVARTLYLFDVRSPAEYEKGHRQYFRNAPGGQLIQATDEYVATRGARIVLADDDLTRATMTASWLLEMGWETYVHEAGLSDDHLEVGADEVPSHSPQVVLPYDPGDSHVAHQAMQDYLDWEVALLEQYDRDELANFTNGGWA
;
A
#
# COMPACT_ATOMS: atom_id res chain seq x y z
N MET A 1 -15.05 -34.53 6.98
CA MET A 1 -14.41 -34.25 5.68
C MET A 1 -14.20 -32.73 5.64
N TYR A 2 -13.01 -32.24 5.98
CA TYR A 2 -12.71 -30.79 5.90
C TYR A 2 -12.70 -30.41 4.41
N LYS A 3 -13.65 -29.57 3.96
CA LYS A 3 -13.58 -28.98 2.63
C LYS A 3 -12.28 -28.17 2.58
N ARG A 4 -11.41 -28.47 1.62
CA ARG A 4 -10.23 -27.64 1.34
C ARG A 4 -10.75 -26.26 1.03
N GLN A 5 -10.51 -25.30 1.92
CA GLN A 5 -10.89 -23.91 1.71
C GLN A 5 -10.01 -23.34 0.60
N GLU A 6 -10.59 -22.79 -0.44
CA GLU A 6 -9.83 -22.09 -1.46
C GLU A 6 -9.31 -20.78 -0.86
N LEU A 7 -8.03 -20.50 -1.06
CA LEU A 7 -7.37 -19.28 -0.59
C LEU A 7 -6.90 -18.45 -1.77
N LEU A 8 -7.07 -17.15 -1.67
CA LEU A 8 -6.41 -16.17 -2.52
C LEU A 8 -5.32 -15.50 -1.69
N ILE A 9 -4.05 -15.79 -1.98
CA ILE A 9 -2.91 -15.23 -1.25
C ILE A 9 -2.38 -14.04 -2.04
N LEU A 10 -2.43 -12.84 -1.42
CA LEU A 10 -1.96 -11.58 -1.99
C LEU A 10 -0.79 -11.04 -1.16
N ASP A 11 0.34 -10.89 -1.80
CA ASP A 11 1.54 -10.33 -1.18
C ASP A 11 1.56 -8.82 -1.36
N SER A 12 1.44 -8.09 -0.26
CA SER A 12 1.36 -6.62 -0.22
C SER A 12 2.70 -5.91 -0.33
N ARG A 13 3.79 -6.65 -0.43
CA ARG A 13 5.15 -6.12 -0.64
C ARG A 13 5.35 -5.65 -2.08
N THR A 14 6.50 -5.02 -2.32
CA THR A 14 6.90 -4.69 -3.69
C THR A 14 7.09 -5.95 -4.56
N GLU A 15 6.91 -5.82 -5.87
CA GLU A 15 7.15 -6.93 -6.81
C GLU A 15 8.58 -7.48 -6.71
N ARG A 16 9.55 -6.60 -6.41
CA ARG A 16 10.96 -6.99 -6.21
C ARG A 16 11.14 -7.91 -4.99
N GLU A 17 10.50 -7.58 -3.86
CA GLU A 17 10.53 -8.42 -2.65
C GLU A 17 9.84 -9.76 -2.90
N PHE A 18 8.67 -9.74 -3.56
CA PHE A 18 7.92 -10.93 -3.93
C PHE A 18 8.74 -11.85 -4.85
N ASN A 19 9.38 -11.31 -5.89
CA ASN A 19 10.24 -12.09 -6.79
C ASN A 19 11.41 -12.71 -6.04
N ARG A 20 11.99 -12.02 -5.06
CA ARG A 20 13.11 -12.54 -4.27
C ARG A 20 12.70 -13.78 -3.46
N MET A 21 11.55 -13.72 -2.80
CA MET A 21 10.96 -14.86 -2.08
C MET A 21 9.47 -14.62 -1.83
N ASN A 22 8.67 -15.66 -1.94
CA ASN A 22 7.22 -15.56 -1.75
C ASN A 22 6.63 -16.87 -1.20
N ILE A 23 5.43 -16.77 -0.68
CA ILE A 23 4.64 -17.96 -0.28
C ILE A 23 4.12 -18.65 -1.53
N PRO A 24 4.24 -20.02 -1.60
CA PRO A 24 3.77 -20.80 -2.74
C PRO A 24 2.30 -20.52 -3.10
N GLY A 25 2.05 -20.29 -4.39
CA GLY A 25 0.70 -19.97 -4.89
C GLY A 25 0.24 -18.56 -4.63
N GLY A 26 1.06 -17.70 -4.01
CA GLY A 26 0.80 -16.28 -3.81
C GLY A 26 0.92 -15.47 -5.11
N ARG A 27 0.35 -14.27 -5.10
CA ARG A 27 0.46 -13.27 -6.16
C ARG A 27 0.94 -11.96 -5.58
N SER A 28 1.87 -11.30 -6.27
CA SER A 28 2.25 -9.93 -5.93
C SER A 28 1.08 -8.98 -6.17
N CYS A 29 0.73 -8.23 -5.15
CA CYS A 29 -0.26 -7.16 -5.19
C CYS A 29 0.12 -6.10 -4.15
N PRO A 30 1.03 -5.17 -4.48
CA PRO A 30 1.50 -4.15 -3.56
C PRO A 30 0.34 -3.46 -2.82
N GLY A 31 0.56 -3.06 -1.57
CA GLY A 31 -0.51 -2.60 -0.68
C GLY A 31 -1.42 -1.52 -1.27
N GLY A 32 -0.87 -0.56 -2.01
CA GLY A 32 -1.64 0.46 -2.71
C GLY A 32 -2.48 -0.04 -3.91
N GLU A 33 -2.20 -1.25 -4.39
CA GLU A 33 -2.87 -1.89 -5.53
C GLU A 33 -4.00 -2.86 -5.11
N LEU A 34 -4.08 -3.22 -3.84
CA LEU A 34 -4.98 -4.29 -3.36
C LEU A 34 -6.44 -4.04 -3.74
N VAL A 35 -7.00 -2.90 -3.36
CA VAL A 35 -8.41 -2.58 -3.65
C VAL A 35 -8.64 -2.42 -5.15
N TYR A 36 -7.68 -1.85 -5.87
CA TYR A 36 -7.75 -1.65 -7.32
C TYR A 36 -7.81 -2.97 -8.09
N ARG A 37 -7.09 -4.02 -7.63
CA ARG A 37 -6.91 -5.28 -8.39
C ARG A 37 -7.73 -6.45 -7.88
N VAL A 38 -8.27 -6.40 -6.67
CA VAL A 38 -8.84 -7.58 -6.02
C VAL A 38 -10.11 -8.10 -6.69
N PHE A 39 -10.95 -7.24 -7.24
CA PHE A 39 -12.32 -7.60 -7.65
C PHE A 39 -12.40 -8.66 -8.75
N ASP A 40 -11.42 -8.76 -9.66
CA ASP A 40 -11.35 -9.84 -10.66
C ASP A 40 -10.82 -11.16 -10.08
N LEU A 41 -10.25 -11.13 -8.88
CA LEU A 41 -9.68 -12.29 -8.23
C LEU A 41 -10.64 -12.97 -7.24
N LEU A 42 -11.70 -12.25 -6.85
CA LEU A 42 -12.70 -12.76 -5.91
C LEU A 42 -13.56 -13.86 -6.55
N LYS A 43 -13.74 -14.92 -5.79
CA LYS A 43 -14.68 -16.02 -6.11
C LYS A 43 -15.57 -16.26 -4.89
N GLU A 44 -16.72 -16.89 -5.11
CA GLU A 44 -17.56 -17.32 -3.99
C GLU A 44 -16.78 -18.23 -3.03
N ASN A 45 -16.97 -18.01 -1.74
CA ASN A 45 -16.40 -18.83 -0.67
C ASN A 45 -14.85 -18.91 -0.60
N ILE A 46 -14.13 -17.99 -1.28
CA ILE A 46 -12.70 -17.85 -1.13
C ILE A 46 -12.36 -16.98 0.07
N THR A 47 -11.34 -17.32 0.84
CA THR A 47 -10.75 -16.43 1.84
C THR A 47 -9.56 -15.72 1.24
N VAL A 48 -9.54 -14.40 1.35
CA VAL A 48 -8.39 -13.57 0.93
C VAL A 48 -7.40 -13.51 2.08
N VAL A 49 -6.18 -13.96 1.81
CA VAL A 49 -5.06 -13.90 2.77
C VAL A 49 -4.08 -12.86 2.27
N VAL A 50 -3.89 -11.80 3.05
CA VAL A 50 -2.88 -10.79 2.76
C VAL A 50 -1.61 -11.11 3.54
N ASN A 51 -0.47 -11.15 2.87
CA ASN A 51 0.82 -11.32 3.53
C ASN A 51 1.81 -10.22 3.19
N CYS A 52 2.82 -10.07 4.04
CA CYS A 52 4.01 -9.26 3.79
C CYS A 52 5.24 -10.01 4.30
N ALA A 53 6.32 -9.32 4.64
CA ALA A 53 7.49 -9.96 5.25
C ALA A 53 7.22 -10.38 6.70
N GLY A 54 6.68 -9.47 7.51
CA GLY A 54 6.32 -9.65 8.91
C GLY A 54 4.83 -9.38 9.14
N ARG A 55 4.48 -8.20 9.68
CA ARG A 55 3.13 -7.89 10.18
C ARG A 55 2.47 -6.66 9.55
N THR A 56 3.12 -5.51 9.63
CA THR A 56 2.46 -4.19 9.45
C THR A 56 1.79 -4.03 8.09
N ARG A 57 2.49 -4.28 6.98
CA ARG A 57 1.94 -4.10 5.63
C ARG A 57 0.76 -5.03 5.33
N SER A 58 0.78 -6.27 5.83
CA SER A 58 -0.34 -7.21 5.66
C SER A 58 -1.56 -6.81 6.48
N ILE A 59 -1.36 -6.27 7.68
CA ILE A 59 -2.44 -5.75 8.52
C ILE A 59 -3.10 -4.56 7.81
N LEU A 60 -2.32 -3.57 7.36
CA LEU A 60 -2.82 -2.41 6.62
C LEU A 60 -3.53 -2.81 5.32
N GLY A 61 -2.96 -3.78 4.59
CA GLY A 61 -3.56 -4.29 3.36
C GLY A 61 -4.88 -5.03 3.60
N THR A 62 -4.95 -5.85 4.64
CA THR A 62 -6.19 -6.52 5.07
C THR A 62 -7.26 -5.49 5.41
N GLU A 63 -6.90 -4.51 6.21
CA GLU A 63 -7.78 -3.45 6.62
C GLU A 63 -8.27 -2.61 5.42
N SER A 64 -7.40 -2.31 4.46
CA SER A 64 -7.80 -1.62 3.23
C SER A 64 -8.89 -2.39 2.46
N LEU A 65 -8.79 -3.71 2.38
CA LEU A 65 -9.81 -4.55 1.73
C LEU A 65 -11.11 -4.62 2.55
N VAL A 66 -11.02 -4.65 3.88
CA VAL A 66 -12.20 -4.58 4.77
C VAL A 66 -12.91 -3.24 4.61
N ARG A 67 -12.19 -2.13 4.60
CA ARG A 67 -12.72 -0.78 4.35
C ARG A 67 -13.40 -0.65 2.99
N ALA A 68 -12.86 -1.32 2.00
CA ALA A 68 -13.44 -1.37 0.66
C ALA A 68 -14.72 -2.23 0.58
N GLY A 69 -15.12 -2.89 1.68
CA GLY A 69 -16.36 -3.66 1.75
C GLY A 69 -16.39 -4.88 0.85
N ILE A 70 -15.25 -5.55 0.58
CA ILE A 70 -15.28 -6.78 -0.20
C ILE A 70 -16.06 -7.86 0.54
N PRO A 71 -16.87 -8.68 -0.16
CA PRO A 71 -17.80 -9.61 0.48
C PRO A 71 -17.12 -10.85 1.08
N ASN A 72 -15.87 -11.10 0.71
CA ASN A 72 -15.11 -12.28 1.13
C ASN A 72 -14.46 -12.08 2.50
N PRO A 73 -14.27 -13.15 3.30
CA PRO A 73 -13.41 -13.08 4.47
C PRO A 73 -11.99 -12.65 4.09
N VAL A 74 -11.44 -11.68 4.80
CA VAL A 74 -10.06 -11.19 4.62
C VAL A 74 -9.29 -11.38 5.92
N VAL A 75 -8.09 -11.93 5.82
CA VAL A 75 -7.22 -12.15 6.98
C VAL A 75 -5.77 -11.75 6.64
N ALA A 76 -5.05 -11.24 7.62
CA ALA A 76 -3.61 -11.07 7.52
C ALA A 76 -2.92 -12.39 7.93
N LEU A 77 -1.90 -12.79 7.17
CA LEU A 77 -1.08 -13.94 7.58
C LEU A 77 -0.18 -13.52 8.74
N GLU A 78 -0.30 -14.23 9.84
CA GLU A 78 0.53 -13.98 11.02
C GLU A 78 2.02 -14.11 10.69
N ASN A 79 2.77 -13.07 11.01
CA ASN A 79 4.21 -12.96 10.78
C ASN A 79 4.68 -13.14 9.32
N GLY A 80 3.76 -13.12 8.36
CA GLY A 80 4.04 -13.08 6.93
C GLY A 80 4.97 -14.19 6.40
N THR A 81 5.85 -13.84 5.44
CA THR A 81 6.82 -14.82 4.88
C THR A 81 7.84 -15.27 5.91
N MET A 82 8.20 -14.45 6.90
CA MET A 82 9.11 -14.85 7.97
C MET A 82 8.47 -15.90 8.86
N GLY A 83 7.22 -15.71 9.30
CA GLY A 83 6.49 -16.70 10.08
C GLY A 83 6.28 -18.01 9.33
N TRP A 84 6.04 -17.94 8.01
CA TRP A 84 5.93 -19.12 7.16
C TRP A 84 7.22 -19.96 7.16
N GLU A 85 8.37 -19.31 7.02
CA GLU A 85 9.67 -19.98 7.02
C GLU A 85 10.04 -20.50 8.40
N LEU A 86 9.84 -19.72 9.46
CA LEU A 86 10.08 -20.13 10.85
C LEU A 86 9.21 -21.32 11.28
N ALA A 87 8.03 -21.46 10.69
CA ALA A 87 7.16 -22.63 10.87
C ALA A 87 7.63 -23.87 10.09
N GLY A 88 8.75 -23.81 9.38
CA GLY A 88 9.34 -24.89 8.61
C GLY A 88 8.73 -25.10 7.22
N PHE A 89 7.93 -24.17 6.72
CA PHE A 89 7.39 -24.21 5.37
C PHE A 89 8.38 -23.62 4.36
N LYS A 90 8.35 -24.15 3.14
CA LYS A 90 9.24 -23.67 2.06
C LYS A 90 8.67 -22.42 1.39
N LEU A 91 9.53 -21.47 1.12
CA LEU A 91 9.28 -20.32 0.26
C LEU A 91 9.67 -20.64 -1.20
N GLU A 92 9.07 -19.91 -2.13
CA GLU A 92 9.45 -19.89 -3.54
C GLU A 92 10.28 -18.66 -3.86
N ASN A 93 11.14 -18.76 -4.88
CA ASN A 93 12.01 -17.68 -5.37
C ASN A 93 11.79 -17.50 -6.88
N GLY A 94 11.96 -16.26 -7.36
CA GLY A 94 11.89 -15.95 -8.79
C GLY A 94 10.48 -15.91 -9.38
N SER A 95 9.43 -16.00 -8.56
CA SER A 95 8.05 -15.91 -9.03
C SER A 95 7.75 -14.54 -9.63
N LYS A 96 7.05 -14.54 -10.77
CA LYS A 96 6.56 -13.35 -11.47
C LYS A 96 5.03 -13.31 -11.49
N ALA A 97 4.38 -14.09 -10.63
CA ALA A 97 2.93 -14.11 -10.52
C ALA A 97 2.44 -12.81 -9.88
N VAL A 98 1.85 -11.94 -10.69
CA VAL A 98 1.28 -10.65 -10.24
C VAL A 98 -0.24 -10.67 -10.36
N ALA A 99 -0.93 -9.88 -9.54
CA ALA A 99 -2.32 -9.57 -9.74
C ALA A 99 -2.46 -8.76 -11.04
N ALA A 100 -3.23 -9.29 -11.99
CA ALA A 100 -3.38 -8.66 -13.31
C ALA A 100 -3.99 -7.26 -13.22
N THR A 101 -3.80 -6.47 -14.27
CA THR A 101 -4.54 -5.21 -14.47
C THR A 101 -6.03 -5.52 -14.47
N PRO A 102 -6.85 -4.80 -13.68
CA PRO A 102 -8.25 -5.11 -13.53
C PRO A 102 -9.05 -4.85 -14.81
N SER A 103 -10.12 -5.64 -15.00
CA SER A 103 -11.12 -5.39 -16.03
C SER A 103 -11.87 -4.09 -15.76
N ASP A 104 -12.59 -3.58 -16.78
CA ASP A 104 -13.44 -2.38 -16.62
C ASP A 104 -14.54 -2.58 -15.57
N GLU A 105 -15.05 -3.81 -15.41
CA GLU A 105 -16.02 -4.13 -14.38
C GLU A 105 -15.38 -4.08 -12.98
N ALA A 106 -14.21 -4.67 -12.81
CA ALA A 106 -13.47 -4.65 -11.55
C ALA A 106 -13.08 -3.22 -11.16
N ARG A 107 -12.65 -2.39 -12.11
CA ARG A 107 -12.36 -0.96 -11.89
C ARG A 107 -13.59 -0.19 -11.41
N ARG A 108 -14.76 -0.43 -12.00
CA ARG A 108 -16.01 0.19 -11.53
C ARG A 108 -16.35 -0.22 -10.10
N LYS A 109 -16.17 -1.49 -9.75
CA LYS A 109 -16.40 -1.97 -8.37
C LYS A 109 -15.39 -1.32 -7.39
N ALA A 110 -14.13 -1.25 -7.77
CA ALA A 110 -13.08 -0.60 -6.98
C ALA A 110 -13.36 0.90 -6.78
N ALA A 111 -13.82 1.61 -7.83
CA ALA A 111 -14.19 3.01 -7.73
C ALA A 111 -15.38 3.25 -6.79
N VAL A 112 -16.38 2.36 -6.80
CA VAL A 112 -17.52 2.42 -5.85
C VAL A 112 -17.01 2.23 -4.41
N ALA A 113 -16.16 1.25 -4.17
CA ALA A 113 -15.55 1.00 -2.86
C ALA A 113 -14.70 2.20 -2.39
N ALA A 114 -13.91 2.78 -3.29
CA ALA A 114 -13.14 3.99 -3.01
C ALA A 114 -14.04 5.18 -2.69
N GLN A 115 -15.18 5.36 -3.39
CA GLN A 115 -16.14 6.43 -3.09
C GLN A 115 -16.73 6.26 -1.68
N GLN A 116 -17.13 5.04 -1.29
CA GLN A 116 -17.62 4.76 0.06
C GLN A 116 -16.55 5.05 1.11
N THR A 117 -15.29 4.71 0.84
CA THR A 117 -14.16 5.07 1.69
C THR A 117 -13.98 6.59 1.76
N SER A 118 -14.07 7.29 0.64
CA SER A 118 -14.00 8.76 0.59
C SER A 118 -15.06 9.41 1.47
N ASP A 119 -16.30 8.95 1.39
CA ASP A 119 -17.42 9.48 2.17
C ASP A 119 -17.21 9.23 3.67
N ARG A 120 -16.74 8.03 4.02
CA ARG A 120 -16.49 7.63 5.41
C ARG A 120 -15.38 8.43 6.08
N PHE A 121 -14.28 8.68 5.36
CA PHE A 121 -13.10 9.37 5.90
C PHE A 121 -13.09 10.88 5.60
N GLY A 122 -14.12 11.40 4.95
CA GLY A 122 -14.23 12.83 4.62
C GLY A 122 -13.12 13.30 3.67
N ILE A 123 -12.71 12.45 2.71
CA ILE A 123 -11.62 12.76 1.80
C ILE A 123 -12.02 13.90 0.87
N THR A 124 -11.29 15.01 0.95
CA THR A 124 -11.55 16.18 0.11
C THR A 124 -10.89 16.04 -1.25
N ARG A 125 -11.66 16.25 -2.30
CA ARG A 125 -11.15 16.36 -3.67
C ARG A 125 -10.90 17.82 -4.02
N ILE A 126 -9.83 18.07 -4.77
CA ILE A 126 -9.50 19.38 -5.27
C ILE A 126 -9.44 19.41 -6.80
N ASN A 127 -9.84 20.51 -7.38
CA ASN A 127 -9.77 20.74 -8.82
C ASN A 127 -8.46 21.43 -9.23
N GLU A 128 -8.25 21.55 -10.53
CA GLU A 128 -7.07 22.17 -11.13
C GLU A 128 -6.88 23.64 -10.69
N THR A 129 -7.96 24.38 -10.51
CA THR A 129 -7.89 25.79 -10.05
C THR A 129 -7.32 25.88 -8.64
N THR A 130 -7.79 25.02 -7.74
CA THR A 130 -7.28 24.95 -6.37
C THR A 130 -5.82 24.51 -6.36
N LEU A 131 -5.46 23.49 -7.16
CA LEU A 131 -4.08 23.02 -7.28
C LEU A 131 -3.13 24.13 -7.71
N LYS A 132 -3.45 24.86 -8.79
CA LYS A 132 -2.66 25.99 -9.28
C LYS A 132 -2.51 27.10 -8.25
N SER A 133 -3.57 27.40 -7.50
CA SER A 133 -3.52 28.36 -6.40
C SER A 133 -2.53 27.91 -5.32
N TRP A 134 -2.53 26.63 -4.96
CA TRP A 134 -1.61 26.08 -3.96
C TRP A 134 -0.17 25.99 -4.44
N GLN A 135 0.06 25.70 -5.71
CA GLN A 135 1.40 25.74 -6.31
C GLN A 135 2.02 27.16 -6.28
N SER A 136 1.18 28.19 -6.29
CA SER A 136 1.61 29.58 -6.18
C SER A 136 1.73 30.09 -4.74
N ASP A 137 1.26 29.33 -3.75
CA ASP A 137 1.28 29.68 -2.34
C ASP A 137 2.65 29.35 -1.71
N VAL A 138 3.53 30.33 -1.66
CA VAL A 138 4.87 30.18 -1.08
C VAL A 138 4.89 30.06 0.46
N ALA A 139 3.75 30.25 1.13
CA ALA A 139 3.65 30.16 2.59
C ALA A 139 3.50 28.73 3.09
N ARG A 140 3.13 27.80 2.24
CA ARG A 140 2.87 26.39 2.59
C ARG A 140 3.62 25.43 1.67
N THR A 141 4.26 24.44 2.26
CA THR A 141 4.84 23.33 1.51
C THR A 141 3.74 22.46 0.89
N LEU A 142 3.91 22.11 -0.39
CA LEU A 142 3.00 21.30 -1.16
C LEU A 142 3.77 20.10 -1.75
N TYR A 143 3.26 18.89 -1.52
CA TYR A 143 3.73 17.66 -2.16
C TYR A 143 2.67 17.14 -3.11
N LEU A 144 3.09 16.76 -4.31
CA LEU A 144 2.24 16.21 -5.36
C LEU A 144 2.73 14.81 -5.69
N PHE A 145 1.89 13.79 -5.49
CA PHE A 145 2.28 12.40 -5.72
C PHE A 145 1.32 11.67 -6.65
N ASP A 146 1.92 10.98 -7.63
CA ASP A 146 1.28 9.93 -8.40
C ASP A 146 1.46 8.61 -7.65
N VAL A 147 0.37 8.03 -7.20
CA VAL A 147 0.38 6.83 -6.34
C VAL A 147 0.30 5.51 -7.09
N ARG A 148 0.36 5.56 -8.42
CA ARG A 148 0.39 4.36 -9.29
C ARG A 148 1.74 3.65 -9.21
N SER A 149 1.80 2.49 -9.87
CA SER A 149 3.06 1.76 -10.02
C SER A 149 4.11 2.57 -10.81
N PRO A 150 5.42 2.37 -10.56
CA PRO A 150 6.47 3.03 -11.33
C PRO A 150 6.34 2.82 -12.83
N ALA A 151 5.96 1.61 -13.25
CA ALA A 151 5.78 1.29 -14.67
C ALA A 151 4.61 2.02 -15.35
N GLU A 152 3.58 2.39 -14.60
CA GLU A 152 2.48 3.24 -15.10
C GLU A 152 2.90 4.70 -15.12
N TYR A 153 3.59 5.17 -14.10
CA TYR A 153 4.14 6.52 -14.02
C TYR A 153 5.10 6.82 -15.18
N GLU A 154 6.04 5.93 -15.47
CA GLU A 154 7.01 6.06 -16.56
C GLU A 154 6.37 6.21 -17.95
N LYS A 155 5.17 5.63 -18.15
CA LYS A 155 4.44 5.71 -19.42
C LYS A 155 3.76 7.06 -19.62
N GLY A 156 3.46 7.76 -18.53
CA GLY A 156 2.84 9.08 -18.56
C GLY A 156 2.35 9.49 -17.18
N HIS A 157 2.75 10.68 -16.74
CA HIS A 157 2.38 11.26 -15.45
C HIS A 157 2.15 12.76 -15.57
N ARG A 158 1.45 13.33 -14.61
CA ARG A 158 1.23 14.78 -14.56
C ARG A 158 2.52 15.51 -14.20
N GLN A 159 2.73 16.65 -14.85
CA GLN A 159 3.84 17.53 -14.52
C GLN A 159 3.83 17.89 -13.02
N TYR A 160 5.01 17.91 -12.41
CA TYR A 160 5.26 18.16 -10.98
C TYR A 160 4.79 17.07 -10.02
N PHE A 161 4.07 16.04 -10.46
CA PHE A 161 3.75 14.90 -9.62
C PHE A 161 4.92 13.91 -9.61
N ARG A 162 5.41 13.58 -8.43
CA ARG A 162 6.46 12.58 -8.22
C ARG A 162 5.84 11.21 -8.02
N ASN A 163 6.53 10.17 -8.43
CA ASN A 163 6.05 8.81 -8.17
C ASN A 163 6.23 8.42 -6.70
N ALA A 164 5.15 8.06 -6.06
CA ALA A 164 5.11 7.53 -4.70
C ALA A 164 4.03 6.44 -4.61
N PRO A 165 4.32 5.19 -5.04
CA PRO A 165 3.34 4.11 -5.00
C PRO A 165 2.66 4.04 -3.63
N GLY A 166 1.31 4.03 -3.62
CA GLY A 166 0.54 4.32 -2.41
C GLY A 166 0.94 3.49 -1.17
N GLY A 167 1.23 2.20 -1.36
CA GLY A 167 1.71 1.35 -0.27
C GLY A 167 3.08 1.76 0.28
N GLN A 168 3.99 2.25 -0.58
CA GLN A 168 5.30 2.74 -0.17
C GLN A 168 5.18 4.11 0.53
N LEU A 169 4.35 4.99 -0.01
CA LEU A 169 4.10 6.30 0.60
C LEU A 169 3.56 6.17 2.03
N ILE A 170 2.65 5.23 2.28
CA ILE A 170 2.12 4.98 3.63
C ILE A 170 3.19 4.37 4.53
N GLN A 171 3.98 3.40 4.03
CA GLN A 171 4.97 2.69 4.81
C GLN A 171 6.13 3.57 5.27
N ALA A 172 6.55 4.51 4.43
CA ALA A 172 7.75 5.33 4.61
C ALA A 172 7.45 6.80 4.29
N THR A 173 6.36 7.34 4.88
CA THR A 173 5.89 8.70 4.59
C THR A 173 6.99 9.75 4.84
N ASP A 174 7.81 9.56 5.85
CA ASP A 174 8.92 10.44 6.22
C ASP A 174 10.04 10.51 5.15
N GLU A 175 10.13 9.51 4.29
CA GLU A 175 11.07 9.54 3.16
C GLU A 175 10.56 10.35 1.97
N TYR A 176 9.24 10.43 1.82
CA TYR A 176 8.59 11.19 0.76
C TYR A 176 8.24 12.62 1.20
N VAL A 177 7.90 12.81 2.48
CA VAL A 177 7.35 14.05 3.03
C VAL A 177 8.21 14.52 4.20
N ALA A 178 9.17 15.41 3.94
CA ALA A 178 10.10 15.90 4.94
C ALA A 178 9.50 17.00 5.86
N THR A 179 8.38 17.61 5.49
CA THR A 179 7.81 18.77 6.18
C THR A 179 6.49 18.43 6.85
N ARG A 180 6.45 18.44 8.18
CA ARG A 180 5.19 18.33 8.92
C ARG A 180 4.26 19.51 8.64
N GLY A 181 2.95 19.22 8.54
CA GLY A 181 1.95 20.23 8.20
C GLY A 181 1.97 20.68 6.74
N ALA A 182 2.71 20.00 5.88
CA ALA A 182 2.60 20.19 4.44
C ALA A 182 1.25 19.72 3.91
N ARG A 183 0.81 20.28 2.78
CA ARG A 183 -0.30 19.74 2.00
C ARG A 183 0.20 18.62 1.12
N ILE A 184 -0.54 17.52 1.05
CA ILE A 184 -0.28 16.38 0.18
C ILE A 184 -1.43 16.23 -0.79
N VAL A 185 -1.16 16.23 -2.09
CA VAL A 185 -2.15 15.98 -3.14
C VAL A 185 -1.78 14.71 -3.87
N LEU A 186 -2.72 13.78 -3.93
CA LEU A 186 -2.55 12.48 -4.57
C LEU A 186 -3.32 12.44 -5.89
N ALA A 187 -2.74 11.77 -6.88
CA ALA A 187 -3.38 11.48 -8.15
C ALA A 187 -3.13 10.03 -8.59
N ASP A 188 -4.06 9.50 -9.33
CA ASP A 188 -3.99 8.27 -10.11
C ASP A 188 -4.92 8.41 -11.33
N ASP A 189 -5.17 7.34 -12.06
CA ASP A 189 -5.99 7.37 -13.28
C ASP A 189 -7.50 7.26 -13.06
N ASP A 190 -7.96 6.70 -11.94
CA ASP A 190 -9.40 6.48 -11.66
C ASP A 190 -9.86 6.83 -10.23
N LEU A 191 -9.04 7.51 -9.49
CA LEU A 191 -9.25 7.97 -8.10
C LEU A 191 -9.29 6.85 -7.05
N THR A 192 -9.15 5.59 -7.43
CA THR A 192 -9.24 4.46 -6.50
C THR A 192 -8.03 4.40 -5.58
N ARG A 193 -6.83 4.34 -6.16
CA ARG A 193 -5.57 4.21 -5.40
C ARG A 193 -5.26 5.47 -4.60
N ALA A 194 -5.51 6.64 -5.20
CA ALA A 194 -5.34 7.92 -4.52
C ALA A 194 -6.28 8.05 -3.31
N THR A 195 -7.54 7.68 -3.46
CA THR A 195 -8.51 7.71 -2.35
C THR A 195 -8.14 6.74 -1.24
N MET A 196 -7.79 5.50 -1.57
CA MET A 196 -7.39 4.51 -0.57
C MET A 196 -6.12 4.93 0.18
N THR A 197 -5.14 5.49 -0.52
CA THR A 197 -3.92 6.04 0.09
C THR A 197 -4.23 7.25 0.98
N ALA A 198 -5.08 8.17 0.52
CA ALA A 198 -5.48 9.35 1.29
C ALA A 198 -6.15 8.97 2.61
N SER A 199 -6.97 7.90 2.65
CA SER A 199 -7.64 7.46 3.88
C SER A 199 -6.63 7.12 4.99
N TRP A 200 -5.51 6.50 4.65
CA TRP A 200 -4.45 6.19 5.60
C TRP A 200 -3.65 7.42 6.03
N LEU A 201 -3.28 8.27 5.07
CA LEU A 201 -2.51 9.48 5.38
C LEU A 201 -3.31 10.45 6.29
N LEU A 202 -4.62 10.55 6.08
CA LEU A 202 -5.50 11.35 6.96
C LEU A 202 -5.52 10.79 8.39
N GLU A 203 -5.63 9.47 8.57
CA GLU A 203 -5.56 8.85 9.90
C GLU A 203 -4.19 9.02 10.56
N MET A 204 -3.12 9.09 9.76
CA MET A 204 -1.77 9.42 10.25
C MET A 204 -1.59 10.92 10.56
N GLY A 205 -2.65 11.73 10.40
CA GLY A 205 -2.63 13.16 10.71
C GLY A 205 -2.04 14.06 9.62
N TRP A 206 -1.90 13.56 8.38
CA TRP A 206 -1.44 14.36 7.26
C TRP A 206 -2.60 15.12 6.59
N GLU A 207 -2.38 16.38 6.25
CA GLU A 207 -3.30 17.19 5.44
C GLU A 207 -3.29 16.71 3.98
N THR A 208 -4.22 15.80 3.64
CA THR A 208 -4.19 15.07 2.37
C THR A 208 -5.44 15.30 1.54
N TYR A 209 -5.25 15.42 0.24
CA TYR A 209 -6.27 15.70 -0.78
C TYR A 209 -6.11 14.77 -1.98
N VAL A 210 -7.18 14.56 -2.73
CA VAL A 210 -7.16 13.82 -4.00
C VAL A 210 -7.49 14.76 -5.15
N HIS A 211 -6.68 14.74 -6.22
CA HIS A 211 -6.94 15.55 -7.41
C HIS A 211 -8.05 14.92 -8.25
N GLU A 212 -9.16 15.65 -8.44
CA GLU A 212 -10.39 15.11 -9.04
C GLU A 212 -10.28 14.73 -10.52
N ALA A 213 -9.40 15.38 -11.28
CA ALA A 213 -9.23 15.10 -12.71
C ALA A 213 -8.35 13.86 -12.96
N GLY A 214 -7.79 13.26 -11.92
CA GLY A 214 -6.86 12.14 -12.10
C GLY A 214 -5.72 12.51 -13.05
N LEU A 215 -5.43 11.63 -13.98
CA LEU A 215 -4.51 11.86 -15.10
C LEU A 215 -5.32 12.26 -16.33
N SER A 216 -5.63 13.53 -16.49
CA SER A 216 -6.18 14.01 -17.77
C SER A 216 -5.08 14.02 -18.84
N ASP A 217 -5.45 13.69 -20.08
CA ASP A 217 -4.50 13.52 -21.21
C ASP A 217 -3.75 14.78 -21.65
N ASP A 218 -4.02 15.93 -21.05
CA ASP A 218 -3.39 17.19 -21.39
C ASP A 218 -2.02 17.31 -20.71
N HIS A 219 -0.95 17.14 -21.47
CA HIS A 219 0.44 17.37 -21.08
C HIS A 219 1.02 16.38 -20.05
N LEU A 220 0.97 15.09 -20.39
CA LEU A 220 1.69 14.08 -19.63
C LEU A 220 3.20 14.14 -19.94
N GLU A 221 4.01 14.13 -18.91
CA GLU A 221 5.45 13.88 -18.99
C GLU A 221 5.71 12.37 -19.02
N VAL A 222 6.79 11.95 -19.64
CA VAL A 222 7.18 10.54 -19.79
C VAL A 222 8.59 10.37 -19.24
N GLY A 223 8.81 9.28 -18.51
CA GLY A 223 10.11 8.93 -17.94
C GLY A 223 10.03 8.58 -16.48
N ALA A 224 11.11 7.99 -15.97
CA ALA A 224 11.23 7.64 -14.56
C ALA A 224 11.43 8.90 -13.71
N ASP A 225 10.88 8.87 -12.50
CA ASP A 225 11.25 9.84 -11.47
C ASP A 225 12.67 9.53 -10.96
N GLU A 226 13.40 10.56 -10.56
CA GLU A 226 14.63 10.36 -9.80
C GLU A 226 14.26 9.79 -8.43
N VAL A 227 14.38 8.48 -8.30
CA VAL A 227 14.16 7.80 -7.02
C VAL A 227 15.20 8.35 -6.04
N PRO A 228 14.82 8.82 -4.85
CA PRO A 228 15.78 9.17 -3.82
C PRO A 228 16.78 8.04 -3.65
N SER A 229 18.07 8.34 -3.66
CA SER A 229 19.16 7.36 -3.58
C SER A 229 19.15 6.49 -2.31
N HIS A 230 18.20 6.74 -1.42
CA HIS A 230 18.02 6.13 -0.12
C HIS A 230 16.67 5.43 0.01
N SER A 231 16.09 4.95 -1.08
CA SER A 231 15.01 3.98 -0.93
C SER A 231 15.51 2.89 0.01
N PRO A 232 14.91 2.70 1.21
CA PRO A 232 15.42 1.72 2.13
C PRO A 232 15.33 0.39 1.41
N GLN A 233 16.47 -0.15 1.11
CA GLN A 233 16.52 -1.56 0.86
C GLN A 233 16.17 -2.15 2.22
N VAL A 234 14.96 -2.64 2.40
CA VAL A 234 14.70 -3.61 3.46
C VAL A 234 15.51 -4.84 3.07
N VAL A 235 16.79 -4.71 3.26
CA VAL A 235 17.72 -5.82 3.24
C VAL A 235 17.42 -6.49 4.57
N LEU A 236 16.68 -7.58 4.51
CA LEU A 236 16.66 -8.49 5.64
C LEU A 236 18.12 -8.77 5.99
N PRO A 237 18.58 -8.46 7.21
CA PRO A 237 19.99 -8.48 7.55
C PRO A 237 20.48 -9.91 7.81
N TYR A 238 20.20 -10.83 6.90
CA TYR A 238 20.64 -12.21 7.05
C TYR A 238 21.36 -12.72 5.80
N ASP A 239 22.40 -13.50 6.04
CA ASP A 239 23.07 -14.27 5.01
C ASP A 239 22.21 -15.49 4.67
N PRO A 240 21.68 -15.60 3.42
CA PRO A 240 20.92 -16.76 3.02
C PRO A 240 21.74 -18.06 3.00
N GLY A 241 23.06 -17.98 3.18
CA GLY A 241 23.97 -19.14 3.31
C GLY A 241 23.95 -19.82 4.68
N ASP A 242 23.52 -19.11 5.74
CA ASP A 242 23.39 -19.67 7.10
C ASP A 242 21.93 -19.57 7.59
N SER A 243 21.22 -20.69 7.55
CA SER A 243 19.82 -20.75 7.93
C SER A 243 19.57 -20.44 9.42
N HIS A 244 20.53 -20.73 10.30
CA HIS A 244 20.38 -20.44 11.73
C HIS A 244 20.45 -18.92 11.99
N VAL A 245 21.42 -18.26 11.38
CA VAL A 245 21.56 -16.79 11.45
C VAL A 245 20.35 -16.10 10.83
N ALA A 246 19.86 -16.61 9.70
CA ALA A 246 18.67 -16.10 9.04
C ALA A 246 17.41 -16.22 9.92
N HIS A 247 17.18 -17.37 10.54
CA HIS A 247 16.03 -17.61 11.42
C HIS A 247 16.08 -16.72 12.68
N GLN A 248 17.28 -16.56 13.27
CA GLN A 248 17.44 -15.67 14.42
C GLN A 248 17.12 -14.21 14.04
N ALA A 249 17.64 -13.73 12.91
CA ALA A 249 17.36 -12.38 12.43
C ALA A 249 15.87 -12.15 12.11
N MET A 250 15.17 -13.17 11.59
CA MET A 250 13.71 -13.12 11.38
C MET A 250 12.97 -13.00 12.71
N GLN A 251 13.37 -13.79 13.71
CA GLN A 251 12.74 -13.74 15.04
C GLN A 251 12.98 -12.39 15.71
N ASP A 252 14.21 -11.89 15.69
CA ASP A 252 14.58 -10.58 16.26
C ASP A 252 13.77 -9.44 15.61
N TYR A 253 13.57 -9.51 14.28
CA TYR A 253 12.74 -8.54 13.57
C TYR A 253 11.27 -8.59 14.00
N LEU A 254 10.70 -9.80 14.12
CA LEU A 254 9.31 -9.97 14.54
C LEU A 254 9.10 -9.52 15.99
N ASP A 255 10.03 -9.81 16.87
CA ASP A 255 10.01 -9.37 18.26
C ASP A 255 10.09 -7.83 18.35
N TRP A 256 10.93 -7.21 17.51
CA TRP A 256 11.01 -5.75 17.40
C TRP A 256 9.67 -5.15 16.90
N GLU A 257 9.05 -5.72 15.85
CA GLU A 257 7.76 -5.24 15.33
C GLU A 257 6.66 -5.30 16.40
N VAL A 258 6.63 -6.35 17.20
CA VAL A 258 5.66 -6.49 18.31
C VAL A 258 5.91 -5.48 19.42
N ALA A 259 7.17 -5.24 19.77
CA ALA A 259 7.55 -4.29 20.81
C ALA A 259 7.22 -2.82 20.44
N LEU A 260 7.01 -2.50 19.16
CA LEU A 260 6.56 -1.17 18.73
C LEU A 260 5.21 -0.78 19.32
N LEU A 261 4.33 -1.74 19.60
CA LEU A 261 3.02 -1.47 20.23
C LEU A 261 3.19 -0.84 21.62
N GLU A 262 4.14 -1.35 22.42
CA GLU A 262 4.43 -0.76 23.75
C GLU A 262 5.07 0.63 23.65
N GLN A 263 5.84 0.89 22.59
CA GLN A 263 6.41 2.22 22.33
C GLN A 263 5.31 3.20 21.93
N TYR A 264 4.38 2.77 21.10
CA TYR A 264 3.21 3.54 20.70
C TYR A 264 2.34 3.92 21.92
N ASP A 265 2.06 2.97 22.81
CA ASP A 265 1.27 3.22 24.01
C ASP A 265 1.93 4.22 24.98
N ARG A 266 3.24 4.38 24.89
CA ARG A 266 4.04 5.35 25.68
C ARG A 266 4.20 6.71 25.00
N ASP A 267 3.92 6.79 23.70
CA ASP A 267 4.02 8.04 22.94
C ASP A 267 2.75 8.88 23.09
N GLU A 268 2.76 9.81 24.05
CA GLU A 268 1.65 10.73 24.30
C GLU A 268 1.36 11.70 23.14
N LEU A 269 2.25 11.75 22.14
CA LEU A 269 2.11 12.63 20.95
C LEU A 269 1.42 11.94 19.78
N ALA A 270 1.37 10.62 19.77
CA ALA A 270 0.73 9.83 18.74
C ALA A 270 -0.80 9.79 18.96
N ASN A 271 -1.48 10.80 18.47
CA ASN A 271 -2.95 10.86 18.44
C ASN A 271 -3.50 10.20 17.17
N PHE A 272 -3.36 8.89 17.02
CA PHE A 272 -4.15 8.18 16.04
C PHE A 272 -5.59 8.14 16.55
N THR A 273 -6.44 8.96 15.97
CA THR A 273 -7.88 8.82 16.20
C THR A 273 -8.30 7.48 15.60
N ASN A 274 -8.60 6.52 16.46
CA ASN A 274 -9.31 5.32 16.04
C ASN A 274 -10.58 5.79 15.33
N GLY A 275 -10.57 5.78 14.00
CA GLY A 275 -11.74 6.10 13.20
C GLY A 275 -12.84 5.10 13.55
N GLY A 276 -13.63 5.45 14.56
CA GLY A 276 -14.76 4.76 15.15
C GLY A 276 -15.11 3.40 14.55
N TRP A 277 -14.49 2.36 15.06
CA TRP A 277 -14.92 0.99 14.86
C TRP A 277 -16.12 0.76 15.80
N ALA A 278 -17.32 0.92 15.27
CA ALA A 278 -18.56 0.46 15.88
C ALA A 278 -19.19 -0.59 14.96
#